data_a080b4d6040b801a1ad06c74feede39a
#
_entry.id   a080b4d6040b801a1ad06c74feede39a
#
_cell.length_a   1.000
_cell.length_b   1.000
_cell.length_c   1.000
_cell.angle_alpha   90.00
_cell.angle_beta   90.00
_cell.angle_gamma   90.00
#
_symmetry.space_group_name_H-M   'P 1'
#
loop_
_entity.id
_entity.type
_entity.pdbx_description
1 polymer ?
#
loop_
_entity_poly.entity_id
_entity_poly.type
_entity_poly.pdbx_seq_one_letter_code
_entity_poly.pdbx_strand_id
1 'polypeptide(L)'
;MKFIDMHCDTISSIYLDRMGGEVKKLRENNGHVDLARLKKGGCLAQNFALFTILKEDPDPCGFARGACRLFKEELAENDDMIRQAVTVEEILRNDRDGRMSGVLTIEEGGICNGSTDVLRDFYREGVRMMTLTWNYENDLAYPNKVDMNTGISMPETEHGLKKKGIEFVELMEEIGMAVDVSHLGDAGFWDVAEIMKKPFAASHSNARAIAGHTRNLTDEMIRTMAERGGVMGINYCPVFLDDREDGGTSRISAMVRHIKHIRNVGGIECIGLGSDFDGISGTLEIDSPSAVHLLEEALYRNGFTQTEVEKIFYRNVLRFY
;
A
#
# COMPACT_ATOMS: atom_id res chain seq x y z
N MET A 1 -15.16 13.25 -3.87
CA MET A 1 -15.04 12.36 -5.09
C MET A 1 -14.83 10.94 -4.62
N LYS A 2 -14.92 9.91 -5.52
CA LYS A 2 -14.53 8.52 -5.17
C LYS A 2 -13.01 8.41 -5.05
N PHE A 3 -12.53 7.47 -4.22
CA PHE A 3 -11.10 7.18 -4.12
C PHE A 3 -10.83 5.68 -3.93
N ILE A 4 -9.63 5.25 -4.30
CA ILE A 4 -9.04 3.95 -3.98
C ILE A 4 -7.76 4.22 -3.18
N ASP A 5 -7.62 3.57 -2.04
CA ASP A 5 -6.42 3.62 -1.22
C ASP A 5 -5.70 2.27 -1.29
N MET A 6 -4.44 2.31 -1.70
CA MET A 6 -3.66 1.11 -2.01
C MET A 6 -3.03 0.43 -0.80
N HIS A 7 -3.13 1.03 0.41
CA HIS A 7 -2.53 0.44 1.60
C HIS A 7 -3.12 0.95 2.91
N CYS A 8 -3.50 0.01 3.80
CA CYS A 8 -3.68 0.25 5.23
C CYS A 8 -3.45 -1.05 6.02
N ASP A 9 -3.04 -0.91 7.30
CA ASP A 9 -2.76 -2.02 8.23
C ASP A 9 -3.95 -2.40 9.12
N THR A 10 -5.10 -1.80 8.89
CA THR A 10 -6.27 -1.88 9.75
C THR A 10 -6.66 -3.30 10.13
N ILE A 11 -6.68 -4.24 9.16
CA ILE A 11 -7.14 -5.61 9.46
C ILE A 11 -6.15 -6.37 10.33
N SER A 12 -4.85 -6.17 10.13
CA SER A 12 -3.78 -6.75 10.93
C SER A 12 -3.76 -6.16 12.32
N SER A 13 -3.96 -4.83 12.45
CA SER A 13 -4.10 -4.14 13.74
C SER A 13 -5.30 -4.68 14.53
N ILE A 14 -6.50 -4.81 13.92
CA ILE A 14 -7.68 -5.39 14.57
C ILE A 14 -7.42 -6.84 14.99
N TYR A 15 -6.72 -7.63 14.17
CA TYR A 15 -6.42 -9.02 14.51
C TYR A 15 -5.47 -9.12 15.70
N LEU A 16 -4.43 -8.28 15.73
CA LEU A 16 -3.48 -8.21 16.85
C LEU A 16 -4.18 -7.83 18.16
N ASP A 17 -5.06 -6.82 18.13
CA ASP A 17 -5.85 -6.41 19.29
C ASP A 17 -6.77 -7.54 19.79
N ARG A 18 -7.40 -8.30 18.88
CA ARG A 18 -8.21 -9.47 19.25
C ARG A 18 -7.39 -10.58 19.90
N MET A 19 -6.16 -10.82 19.44
CA MET A 19 -5.24 -11.75 20.10
C MET A 19 -4.88 -11.27 21.50
N GLY A 20 -4.80 -9.96 21.73
CA GLY A 20 -4.63 -9.33 23.04
C GLY A 20 -5.89 -9.32 23.93
N GLY A 21 -7.03 -9.82 23.42
CA GLY A 21 -8.30 -9.89 24.17
C GLY A 21 -9.20 -8.65 23.97
N GLU A 22 -8.85 -7.71 23.10
CA GLU A 22 -9.71 -6.57 22.74
C GLU A 22 -10.67 -6.96 21.61
N VAL A 23 -11.90 -6.45 21.67
CA VAL A 23 -12.88 -6.68 20.60
C VAL A 23 -13.04 -5.41 19.78
N LYS A 24 -12.20 -5.29 18.76
CA LYS A 24 -12.37 -4.24 17.72
C LYS A 24 -13.10 -4.79 16.50
N LYS A 25 -13.87 -3.94 15.85
CA LYS A 25 -14.65 -4.25 14.63
C LYS A 25 -14.24 -3.32 13.49
N LEU A 26 -14.32 -3.84 12.26
CA LEU A 26 -14.05 -3.03 11.07
C LEU A 26 -15.15 -1.99 10.83
N ARG A 27 -16.39 -2.24 11.26
CA ARG A 27 -17.53 -1.33 11.05
C ARG A 27 -17.30 0.03 11.69
N GLU A 28 -16.81 0.05 12.92
CA GLU A 28 -16.47 1.25 13.69
C GLU A 28 -15.40 0.91 14.73
N ASN A 29 -14.33 1.70 14.79
CA ASN A 29 -13.21 1.53 15.72
C ASN A 29 -12.51 2.84 16.01
N ASN A 30 -11.46 2.80 16.84
CA ASN A 30 -10.66 3.96 17.26
C ASN A 30 -9.34 4.11 16.47
N GLY A 31 -9.09 3.31 15.44
CA GLY A 31 -7.96 3.47 14.52
C GLY A 31 -8.21 4.58 13.49
N HIS A 32 -7.41 4.64 12.45
CA HIS A 32 -7.60 5.58 11.35
C HIS A 32 -8.74 5.17 10.43
N VAL A 33 -8.87 3.86 10.12
CA VAL A 33 -9.81 3.32 9.14
C VAL A 33 -10.92 2.50 9.79
N ASP A 34 -12.15 2.82 9.43
CA ASP A 34 -13.33 1.99 9.61
C ASP A 34 -14.33 2.19 8.47
N LEU A 35 -15.36 1.33 8.39
CA LEU A 35 -16.33 1.38 7.29
C LEU A 35 -17.14 2.67 7.27
N ALA A 36 -17.44 3.25 8.43
CA ALA A 36 -18.21 4.50 8.52
C ALA A 36 -17.40 5.67 7.92
N ARG A 37 -16.10 5.77 8.25
CA ARG A 37 -15.19 6.80 7.73
C ARG A 37 -14.85 6.58 6.25
N LEU A 38 -14.63 5.33 5.81
CA LEU A 38 -14.45 4.99 4.39
C LEU A 38 -15.67 5.44 3.57
N LYS A 39 -16.88 5.09 4.01
CA LYS A 39 -18.13 5.48 3.33
C LYS A 39 -18.30 6.99 3.29
N LYS A 40 -18.02 7.69 4.40
CA LYS A 40 -18.09 9.15 4.49
C LYS A 40 -17.10 9.83 3.54
N GLY A 41 -15.90 9.26 3.37
CA GLY A 41 -14.88 9.77 2.44
C GLY A 41 -15.17 9.49 0.97
N GLY A 42 -16.11 8.59 0.66
CA GLY A 42 -16.42 8.19 -0.71
C GLY A 42 -15.51 7.07 -1.24
N CYS A 43 -15.05 6.18 -0.37
CA CYS A 43 -14.20 5.06 -0.75
C CYS A 43 -14.88 4.18 -1.81
N LEU A 44 -14.15 3.90 -2.90
CA LEU A 44 -14.50 2.92 -3.92
C LEU A 44 -13.89 1.55 -3.59
N ALA A 45 -12.61 1.55 -3.23
CA ALA A 45 -11.91 0.37 -2.78
C ALA A 45 -10.80 0.73 -1.76
N GLN A 46 -10.59 -0.14 -0.79
CA GLN A 46 -9.51 -0.08 0.19
C GLN A 46 -8.70 -1.36 0.14
N ASN A 47 -7.38 -1.24 0.00
CA ASN A 47 -6.48 -2.37 0.20
C ASN A 47 -6.23 -2.56 1.70
N PHE A 48 -6.40 -3.81 2.17
CA PHE A 48 -6.14 -4.22 3.54
C PHE A 48 -4.93 -5.16 3.56
N ALA A 49 -3.86 -4.75 4.21
CA ALA A 49 -2.64 -5.51 4.30
C ALA A 49 -2.70 -6.59 5.39
N LEU A 50 -2.26 -7.79 5.05
CA LEU A 50 -1.87 -8.81 6.01
C LEU A 50 -0.41 -8.55 6.38
N PHE A 51 -0.17 -8.04 7.58
CA PHE A 51 1.13 -7.60 8.04
C PHE A 51 1.44 -8.14 9.43
N THR A 52 2.68 -8.60 9.63
CA THR A 52 3.27 -8.87 10.94
C THR A 52 4.79 -8.65 10.91
N ILE A 53 5.37 -8.34 12.05
CA ILE A 53 6.82 -8.16 12.18
C ILE A 53 7.46 -9.54 12.34
N LEU A 54 8.12 -10.05 11.28
CA LEU A 54 8.71 -11.41 11.26
C LEU A 54 9.58 -11.76 12.46
N LYS A 55 10.34 -10.79 12.97
CA LYS A 55 11.27 -11.02 14.10
C LYS A 55 10.57 -11.14 15.45
N GLU A 56 9.35 -10.65 15.55
CA GLU A 56 8.56 -10.59 16.78
C GLU A 56 7.47 -11.67 16.82
N ASP A 57 7.07 -12.18 15.66
CA ASP A 57 6.00 -13.16 15.54
C ASP A 57 6.60 -14.58 15.37
N PRO A 58 6.29 -15.51 16.29
CA PRO A 58 6.77 -16.89 16.19
C PRO A 58 6.11 -17.70 15.07
N ASP A 59 4.95 -17.30 14.55
CA ASP A 59 4.23 -17.93 13.44
C ASP A 59 3.63 -16.90 12.49
N PRO A 60 4.46 -16.19 11.70
CA PRO A 60 3.98 -15.14 10.79
C PRO A 60 2.94 -15.61 9.77
N CYS A 61 3.10 -16.86 9.28
CA CYS A 61 2.13 -17.45 8.35
C CYS A 61 0.78 -17.71 9.02
N GLY A 62 0.79 -18.22 10.24
CA GLY A 62 -0.40 -18.45 11.06
C GLY A 62 -1.12 -17.14 11.39
N PHE A 63 -0.37 -16.10 11.75
CA PHE A 63 -0.90 -14.75 11.94
C PHE A 63 -1.62 -14.24 10.68
N ALA A 64 -0.94 -14.24 9.54
CA ALA A 64 -1.52 -13.76 8.27
C ALA A 64 -2.76 -14.54 7.86
N ARG A 65 -2.78 -15.89 8.07
CA ARG A 65 -3.98 -16.72 7.85
C ARG A 65 -5.12 -16.34 8.81
N GLY A 66 -4.80 -16.00 10.06
CA GLY A 66 -5.77 -15.52 11.05
C GLY A 66 -6.37 -14.18 10.65
N ALA A 67 -5.55 -13.21 10.30
CA ALA A 67 -5.98 -11.91 9.81
C ALA A 67 -6.80 -12.01 8.50
N CYS A 68 -6.43 -12.92 7.60
CA CYS A 68 -7.19 -13.22 6.39
C CYS A 68 -8.60 -13.76 6.69
N ARG A 69 -8.73 -14.67 7.66
CA ARG A 69 -10.05 -15.15 8.12
C ARG A 69 -10.87 -14.02 8.72
N LEU A 70 -10.26 -13.21 9.59
CA LEU A 70 -10.90 -12.05 10.19
C LEU A 70 -11.42 -11.08 9.12
N PHE A 71 -10.61 -10.76 8.10
CA PHE A 71 -11.03 -9.91 6.99
C PHE A 71 -12.34 -10.43 6.36
N LYS A 72 -12.41 -11.72 6.04
CA LYS A 72 -13.61 -12.34 5.45
C LYS A 72 -14.82 -12.31 6.38
N GLU A 73 -14.61 -12.57 7.68
CA GLU A 73 -15.65 -12.49 8.71
C GLU A 73 -16.21 -11.08 8.81
N GLU A 74 -15.33 -10.06 8.94
CA GLU A 74 -15.74 -8.66 9.01
C GLU A 74 -16.50 -8.20 7.75
N LEU A 75 -16.04 -8.62 6.56
CA LEU A 75 -16.75 -8.28 5.33
C LEU A 75 -18.12 -8.98 5.23
N ALA A 76 -18.23 -10.24 5.65
CA ALA A 76 -19.48 -10.96 5.66
C ALA A 76 -20.48 -10.35 6.66
N GLU A 77 -20.03 -9.93 7.85
CA GLU A 77 -20.85 -9.22 8.83
C GLU A 77 -21.33 -7.85 8.32
N ASN A 78 -20.64 -7.25 7.36
CA ASN A 78 -20.88 -5.90 6.83
C ASN A 78 -21.16 -5.89 5.31
N ASP A 79 -21.80 -6.95 4.78
CA ASP A 79 -22.13 -7.05 3.34
C ASP A 79 -23.05 -5.93 2.84
N ASP A 80 -23.70 -5.22 3.74
CA ASP A 80 -24.48 -4.00 3.45
C ASP A 80 -23.59 -2.80 3.05
N MET A 81 -22.31 -2.79 3.40
CA MET A 81 -21.39 -1.67 3.18
C MET A 81 -20.21 -2.01 2.28
N ILE A 82 -19.63 -3.21 2.38
CA ILE A 82 -18.37 -3.59 1.73
C ILE A 82 -18.39 -5.06 1.32
N ARG A 83 -17.73 -5.37 0.20
CA ARG A 83 -17.48 -6.75 -0.25
C ARG A 83 -16.04 -6.91 -0.68
N GLN A 84 -15.50 -8.14 -0.57
CA GLN A 84 -14.21 -8.45 -1.18
C GLN A 84 -14.31 -8.26 -2.70
N ALA A 85 -13.23 -7.73 -3.29
CA ALA A 85 -13.05 -7.69 -4.73
C ALA A 85 -11.67 -8.26 -5.09
N VAL A 86 -11.62 -9.07 -6.13
CA VAL A 86 -10.42 -9.69 -6.67
C VAL A 86 -10.16 -9.32 -8.13
N THR A 87 -11.08 -8.56 -8.74
CA THR A 87 -10.97 -7.97 -10.08
C THR A 87 -11.58 -6.58 -10.12
N VAL A 88 -11.22 -5.80 -11.16
CA VAL A 88 -11.80 -4.47 -11.42
C VAL A 88 -13.31 -4.55 -11.65
N GLU A 89 -13.77 -5.59 -12.38
CA GLU A 89 -15.20 -5.81 -12.64
C GLU A 89 -15.98 -5.99 -11.35
N GLU A 90 -15.38 -6.64 -10.33
CA GLU A 90 -15.99 -6.79 -9.01
C GLU A 90 -16.03 -5.47 -8.25
N ILE A 91 -14.97 -4.66 -8.30
CA ILE A 91 -14.95 -3.31 -7.72
C ILE A 91 -16.09 -2.48 -8.32
N LEU A 92 -16.22 -2.47 -9.65
CA LEU A 92 -17.24 -1.71 -10.35
C LEU A 92 -18.66 -2.28 -10.12
N ARG A 93 -18.80 -3.59 -9.92
CA ARG A 93 -20.09 -4.21 -9.55
C ARG A 93 -20.49 -3.84 -8.14
N ASN A 94 -19.59 -3.93 -7.15
CA ASN A 94 -19.85 -3.54 -5.78
C ASN A 94 -20.29 -2.07 -5.70
N ASP A 95 -19.61 -1.20 -6.45
CA ASP A 95 -19.97 0.22 -6.53
C ASP A 95 -21.39 0.45 -7.09
N ARG A 96 -21.79 -0.27 -8.15
CA ARG A 96 -23.15 -0.18 -8.70
C ARG A 96 -24.21 -0.68 -7.68
N ASP A 97 -23.83 -1.65 -6.84
CA ASP A 97 -24.67 -2.17 -5.77
C ASP A 97 -24.70 -1.25 -4.52
N GLY A 98 -24.01 -0.10 -4.56
CA GLY A 98 -23.89 0.85 -3.45
C GLY A 98 -22.95 0.42 -2.33
N ARG A 99 -22.00 -0.46 -2.63
CA ARG A 99 -21.02 -1.01 -1.69
C ARG A 99 -19.61 -0.59 -2.06
N MET A 100 -18.76 -0.49 -1.05
CA MET A 100 -17.30 -0.37 -1.19
C MET A 100 -16.69 -1.74 -1.50
N SER A 101 -15.42 -1.75 -1.92
CA SER A 101 -14.64 -2.97 -2.12
C SER A 101 -13.48 -3.07 -1.15
N GLY A 102 -13.28 -4.25 -0.54
CA GLY A 102 -12.05 -4.61 0.17
C GLY A 102 -11.16 -5.44 -0.74
N VAL A 103 -9.93 -5.01 -0.97
CA VAL A 103 -8.91 -5.77 -1.68
C VAL A 103 -7.91 -6.28 -0.67
N LEU A 104 -7.66 -7.59 -0.66
CA LEU A 104 -6.71 -8.18 0.27
C LEU A 104 -5.31 -8.15 -0.30
N THR A 105 -4.34 -7.68 0.49
CA THR A 105 -2.93 -7.62 0.14
C THR A 105 -2.06 -8.24 1.23
N ILE A 106 -0.79 -8.47 0.94
CA ILE A 106 0.23 -8.87 1.91
C ILE A 106 1.28 -7.77 1.97
N GLU A 107 1.60 -7.31 3.16
CA GLU A 107 2.84 -6.61 3.44
C GLU A 107 3.78 -7.52 4.21
N GLU A 108 5.02 -7.69 3.75
CA GLU A 108 6.01 -8.65 4.23
C GLU A 108 5.83 -10.07 3.63
N GLY A 109 6.38 -10.28 2.42
CA GLY A 109 6.34 -11.58 1.73
C GLY A 109 6.99 -12.74 2.46
N GLY A 110 7.84 -12.46 3.47
CA GLY A 110 8.44 -13.46 4.35
C GLY A 110 7.42 -14.30 5.13
N ILE A 111 6.18 -13.83 5.28
CA ILE A 111 5.09 -14.64 5.88
C ILE A 111 4.80 -15.93 5.11
N CYS A 112 5.22 -16.01 3.85
CA CYS A 112 5.08 -17.22 3.03
C CYS A 112 6.17 -18.27 3.33
N ASN A 113 7.14 -18.00 4.23
CA ASN A 113 8.24 -18.89 4.57
C ASN A 113 9.00 -19.42 3.34
N GLY A 114 9.17 -18.58 2.29
CA GLY A 114 9.80 -18.97 1.03
C GLY A 114 9.06 -20.05 0.23
N SER A 115 7.79 -20.33 0.55
CA SER A 115 6.96 -21.35 -0.10
C SER A 115 6.03 -20.76 -1.15
N THR A 116 6.25 -21.13 -2.40
CA THR A 116 5.36 -20.76 -3.52
C THR A 116 3.96 -21.40 -3.42
N ASP A 117 3.82 -22.54 -2.73
CA ASP A 117 2.51 -23.14 -2.48
C ASP A 117 1.70 -22.28 -1.50
N VAL A 118 2.33 -21.74 -0.46
CA VAL A 118 1.68 -20.80 0.48
C VAL A 118 1.27 -19.52 -0.25
N LEU A 119 2.09 -19.00 -1.17
CA LEU A 119 1.73 -17.86 -2.01
C LEU A 119 0.49 -18.15 -2.87
N ARG A 120 0.43 -19.32 -3.51
CA ARG A 120 -0.74 -19.77 -4.29
C ARG A 120 -1.99 -19.91 -3.41
N ASP A 121 -1.83 -20.37 -2.14
CA ASP A 121 -2.95 -20.43 -1.19
C ASP A 121 -3.49 -19.03 -0.91
N PHE A 122 -2.64 -18.05 -0.57
CA PHE A 122 -3.08 -16.68 -0.36
C PHE A 122 -3.75 -16.07 -1.60
N TYR A 123 -3.24 -16.38 -2.81
CA TYR A 123 -3.92 -15.97 -4.05
C TYR A 123 -5.35 -16.54 -4.16
N ARG A 124 -5.53 -17.82 -3.82
CA ARG A 124 -6.88 -18.46 -3.80
C ARG A 124 -7.79 -17.84 -2.75
N GLU A 125 -7.22 -17.38 -1.61
CA GLU A 125 -7.95 -16.64 -0.58
C GLU A 125 -8.34 -15.21 -1.01
N GLY A 126 -7.83 -14.74 -2.14
CA GLY A 126 -8.18 -13.46 -2.75
C GLY A 126 -7.13 -12.36 -2.59
N VAL A 127 -5.91 -12.67 -2.14
CA VAL A 127 -4.80 -11.71 -2.16
C VAL A 127 -4.46 -11.34 -3.60
N ARG A 128 -4.30 -10.05 -3.89
CA ARG A 128 -4.02 -9.53 -5.23
C ARG A 128 -2.75 -8.71 -5.37
N MET A 129 -2.11 -8.38 -4.26
CA MET A 129 -0.82 -7.68 -4.27
C MET A 129 0.02 -8.15 -3.08
N MET A 130 1.34 -8.19 -3.24
CA MET A 130 2.25 -8.53 -2.16
C MET A 130 3.49 -7.65 -2.20
N THR A 131 3.82 -7.05 -1.05
CA THR A 131 5.11 -6.40 -0.78
C THR A 131 6.15 -7.46 -0.44
N LEU A 132 7.30 -7.46 -1.12
CA LEU A 132 8.28 -8.55 -1.01
C LEU A 132 9.01 -8.55 0.33
N THR A 133 9.30 -7.37 0.88
CA THR A 133 9.93 -7.19 2.19
C THR A 133 9.26 -6.07 2.96
N TRP A 134 9.26 -6.14 4.27
CA TRP A 134 9.12 -4.95 5.11
C TRP A 134 10.52 -4.38 5.40
N ASN A 135 10.81 -3.92 6.62
CA ASN A 135 12.08 -3.28 6.99
C ASN A 135 13.20 -4.27 7.38
N TYR A 136 12.99 -5.56 7.20
CA TYR A 136 13.99 -6.60 7.50
C TYR A 136 14.23 -7.51 6.31
N GLU A 137 15.49 -7.98 6.22
CA GLU A 137 15.84 -9.05 5.30
C GLU A 137 15.01 -10.31 5.59
N ASN A 138 14.51 -10.93 4.52
CA ASN A 138 13.76 -12.17 4.57
C ASN A 138 14.28 -13.18 3.53
N ASP A 139 13.55 -14.28 3.30
CA ASP A 139 13.92 -15.30 2.31
C ASP A 139 13.85 -14.81 0.85
N LEU A 140 13.16 -13.70 0.59
CA LEU A 140 12.90 -13.20 -0.77
C LEU A 140 13.89 -12.12 -1.19
N ALA A 141 14.21 -11.17 -0.31
CA ALA A 141 14.99 -10.00 -0.71
C ALA A 141 15.59 -9.24 0.49
N TYR A 142 16.30 -8.17 0.15
CA TYR A 142 16.87 -7.20 1.07
C TYR A 142 16.11 -5.87 0.97
N PRO A 143 15.62 -5.31 2.11
CA PRO A 143 15.07 -3.96 2.14
C PRO A 143 16.17 -2.91 2.16
N ASN A 144 15.82 -1.64 1.93
CA ASN A 144 16.68 -0.53 2.29
C ASN A 144 16.92 -0.53 3.81
N LYS A 145 18.14 -0.14 4.22
CA LYS A 145 18.53 -0.12 5.64
C LYS A 145 17.91 1.09 6.33
N VAL A 146 17.19 0.86 7.42
CA VAL A 146 16.62 1.93 8.26
C VAL A 146 17.03 1.65 9.70
N ASP A 147 17.70 2.62 10.34
CA ASP A 147 17.90 2.59 11.78
C ASP A 147 16.63 3.07 12.46
N MET A 148 15.90 2.15 13.06
CA MET A 148 14.61 2.41 13.71
C MET A 148 14.69 3.36 14.91
N ASN A 149 15.91 3.56 15.49
CA ASN A 149 16.09 4.46 16.61
C ASN A 149 16.36 5.90 16.18
N THR A 150 17.11 6.08 15.09
CA THR A 150 17.54 7.40 14.61
C THR A 150 16.76 7.88 13.39
N GLY A 151 16.02 6.99 12.70
CA GLY A 151 15.35 7.27 11.44
C GLY A 151 16.32 7.43 10.25
N ILE A 152 17.62 7.26 10.46
CA ILE A 152 18.61 7.34 9.37
C ILE A 152 18.40 6.16 8.43
N SER A 153 18.26 6.46 7.15
CA SER A 153 18.08 5.45 6.11
C SER A 153 19.20 5.47 5.09
N MET A 154 19.60 4.29 4.61
CA MET A 154 20.61 4.11 3.57
C MET A 154 20.09 3.15 2.49
N PRO A 155 20.29 3.45 1.19
CA PRO A 155 19.86 2.56 0.13
C PRO A 155 20.67 1.26 0.14
N GLU A 156 19.98 0.13 -0.09
CA GLU A 156 20.62 -1.16 -0.38
C GLU A 156 20.77 -1.30 -1.89
N THR A 157 21.99 -1.05 -2.39
CA THR A 157 22.30 -1.02 -3.83
C THR A 157 23.07 -2.24 -4.32
N GLU A 158 23.48 -3.13 -3.41
CA GLU A 158 24.33 -4.28 -3.73
C GLU A 158 23.54 -5.59 -3.77
N HIS A 159 22.58 -5.76 -2.86
CA HIS A 159 21.83 -6.99 -2.70
C HIS A 159 20.36 -6.77 -3.04
N GLY A 160 19.90 -7.42 -4.10
CA GLY A 160 18.52 -7.34 -4.59
C GLY A 160 17.68 -8.55 -4.19
N LEU A 161 17.01 -9.17 -5.17
CA LEU A 161 16.23 -10.38 -4.94
C LEU A 161 17.11 -11.60 -4.69
N LYS A 162 16.72 -12.40 -3.71
CA LYS A 162 17.28 -13.73 -3.52
C LYS A 162 16.67 -14.71 -4.54
N LYS A 163 17.24 -15.90 -4.65
CA LYS A 163 16.70 -16.94 -5.54
C LYS A 163 15.19 -17.17 -5.32
N LYS A 164 14.76 -17.23 -4.06
CA LYS A 164 13.34 -17.36 -3.71
C LYS A 164 12.51 -16.13 -4.13
N GLY A 165 13.06 -14.94 -4.01
CA GLY A 165 12.42 -13.70 -4.48
C GLY A 165 12.16 -13.71 -5.97
N ILE A 166 13.13 -14.17 -6.77
CA ILE A 166 12.96 -14.34 -8.22
C ILE A 166 11.84 -15.33 -8.52
N GLU A 167 11.84 -16.53 -7.89
CA GLU A 167 10.79 -17.54 -8.04
C GLU A 167 9.39 -16.97 -7.69
N PHE A 168 9.33 -16.10 -6.65
CA PHE A 168 8.08 -15.46 -6.22
C PHE A 168 7.61 -14.42 -7.24
N VAL A 169 8.48 -13.54 -7.71
CA VAL A 169 8.12 -12.49 -8.70
C VAL A 169 7.64 -13.13 -10.00
N GLU A 170 8.33 -14.16 -10.50
CA GLU A 170 7.91 -14.90 -11.69
C GLU A 170 6.55 -15.57 -11.51
N LEU A 171 6.30 -16.20 -10.34
CA LEU A 171 5.02 -16.81 -10.02
C LEU A 171 3.91 -15.75 -9.90
N MET A 172 4.17 -14.62 -9.23
CA MET A 172 3.18 -13.54 -9.11
C MET A 172 2.78 -13.01 -10.48
N GLU A 173 3.74 -12.83 -11.41
CA GLU A 173 3.44 -12.44 -12.78
C GLU A 173 2.58 -13.49 -13.50
N GLU A 174 2.90 -14.79 -13.34
CA GLU A 174 2.15 -15.90 -13.93
C GLU A 174 0.68 -15.90 -13.48
N ILE A 175 0.45 -15.83 -12.16
CA ILE A 175 -0.90 -15.96 -11.59
C ILE A 175 -1.69 -14.64 -11.59
N GLY A 176 -1.07 -13.51 -11.92
CA GLY A 176 -1.72 -12.19 -11.91
C GLY A 176 -1.84 -11.57 -10.51
N MET A 177 -0.88 -11.82 -9.63
CA MET A 177 -0.72 -11.09 -8.37
C MET A 177 0.24 -9.93 -8.59
N ALA A 178 -0.15 -8.71 -8.23
CA ALA A 178 0.71 -7.54 -8.36
C ALA A 178 1.91 -7.62 -7.41
N VAL A 179 3.11 -7.29 -7.92
CA VAL A 179 4.30 -7.08 -7.10
C VAL A 179 4.30 -5.64 -6.59
N ASP A 180 4.48 -5.48 -5.29
CA ASP A 180 4.63 -4.19 -4.61
C ASP A 180 6.09 -4.02 -4.18
N VAL A 181 6.72 -2.95 -4.65
CA VAL A 181 8.11 -2.60 -4.35
C VAL A 181 8.26 -1.63 -3.18
N SER A 182 7.17 -1.28 -2.49
CA SER A 182 7.27 -0.55 -1.23
C SER A 182 8.15 -1.33 -0.25
N HIS A 183 9.00 -0.66 0.54
CA HIS A 183 10.01 -1.22 1.44
C HIS A 183 11.20 -1.94 0.79
N LEU A 184 11.10 -2.35 -0.48
CA LEU A 184 12.17 -3.09 -1.15
C LEU A 184 13.45 -2.25 -1.29
N GLY A 185 14.62 -2.89 -1.16
CA GLY A 185 15.91 -2.25 -1.42
C GLY A 185 16.05 -1.76 -2.86
N ASP A 186 16.88 -0.74 -3.07
CA ASP A 186 17.06 -0.16 -4.40
C ASP A 186 17.52 -1.20 -5.43
N ALA A 187 18.44 -2.10 -5.06
CA ALA A 187 18.86 -3.20 -5.95
C ALA A 187 17.68 -4.14 -6.27
N GLY A 188 16.85 -4.46 -5.27
CA GLY A 188 15.67 -5.32 -5.48
C GLY A 188 14.62 -4.68 -6.39
N PHE A 189 14.46 -3.34 -6.34
CA PHE A 189 13.61 -2.62 -7.29
C PHE A 189 14.05 -2.88 -8.74
N TRP A 190 15.36 -2.80 -9.01
CA TRP A 190 15.88 -3.00 -10.37
C TRP A 190 15.74 -4.45 -10.83
N ASP A 191 15.92 -5.43 -9.93
CA ASP A 191 15.67 -6.83 -10.24
C ASP A 191 14.19 -7.07 -10.61
N VAL A 192 13.25 -6.51 -9.83
CA VAL A 192 11.81 -6.58 -10.18
C VAL A 192 11.54 -5.93 -11.53
N ALA A 193 12.13 -4.75 -11.77
CA ALA A 193 11.97 -4.04 -13.04
C ALA A 193 12.56 -4.84 -14.22
N GLU A 194 13.61 -5.63 -14.04
CA GLU A 194 14.17 -6.48 -15.08
C GLU A 194 13.30 -7.71 -15.38
N ILE A 195 12.79 -8.37 -14.33
CA ILE A 195 12.03 -9.62 -14.43
C ILE A 195 10.60 -9.37 -14.94
N MET A 196 9.89 -8.39 -14.36
CA MET A 196 8.48 -8.14 -14.65
C MET A 196 8.27 -7.62 -16.07
N LYS A 197 7.32 -8.21 -16.79
CA LYS A 197 6.80 -7.72 -18.08
C LYS A 197 5.52 -6.94 -17.91
N LYS A 198 4.73 -7.29 -16.88
CA LYS A 198 3.50 -6.59 -16.49
C LYS A 198 3.84 -5.39 -15.60
N PRO A 199 2.92 -4.43 -15.45
CA PRO A 199 3.06 -3.35 -14.46
C PRO A 199 3.24 -3.88 -13.04
N PHE A 200 4.03 -3.17 -12.23
CA PHE A 200 4.16 -3.40 -10.78
C PHE A 200 3.88 -2.10 -10.03
N ALA A 201 3.67 -2.17 -8.73
CA ALA A 201 3.27 -1.04 -7.92
C ALA A 201 4.29 -0.68 -6.83
N ALA A 202 4.22 0.56 -6.36
CA ALA A 202 4.70 0.97 -5.06
C ALA A 202 3.46 1.45 -4.26
N SER A 203 2.84 0.55 -3.50
CA SER A 203 1.50 0.80 -2.93
C SER A 203 1.47 2.03 -2.00
N HIS A 204 2.59 2.34 -1.31
CA HIS A 204 2.70 3.43 -0.35
C HIS A 204 4.13 4.01 -0.31
N SER A 205 4.52 4.77 -1.34
CA SER A 205 5.85 5.38 -1.48
C SER A 205 5.77 6.78 -2.10
N ASN A 206 6.71 7.65 -1.74
CA ASN A 206 6.77 9.03 -2.21
C ASN A 206 8.01 9.27 -3.10
N ALA A 207 8.35 10.53 -3.41
CA ALA A 207 9.50 10.90 -4.22
C ALA A 207 10.71 11.25 -3.35
N ARG A 208 11.83 10.54 -3.54
CA ARG A 208 13.07 10.73 -2.78
C ARG A 208 13.72 12.10 -3.02
N ALA A 209 13.49 12.71 -4.18
CA ALA A 209 13.95 14.05 -4.49
C ALA A 209 13.27 15.16 -3.65
N ILE A 210 12.12 14.88 -3.03
CA ILE A 210 11.38 15.81 -2.18
C ILE A 210 11.65 15.57 -0.70
N ALA A 211 11.76 14.30 -0.30
CA ALA A 211 12.16 13.88 1.05
C ALA A 211 13.13 12.70 0.92
N GLY A 212 14.37 12.89 1.40
CA GLY A 212 15.53 12.03 1.11
C GLY A 212 15.50 10.63 1.72
N HIS A 213 14.40 10.23 2.34
CA HIS A 213 14.25 8.92 2.97
C HIS A 213 14.21 7.79 1.91
N THR A 214 14.90 6.67 2.18
CA THR A 214 15.04 5.56 1.21
C THR A 214 13.77 4.75 0.99
N ARG A 215 12.71 4.94 1.82
CA ARG A 215 11.35 4.42 1.54
C ARG A 215 10.71 5.09 0.32
N ASN A 216 11.23 6.24 -0.09
CA ASN A 216 10.80 6.98 -1.28
C ASN A 216 11.56 6.52 -2.51
N LEU A 217 10.93 6.57 -3.68
CA LEU A 217 11.52 6.20 -4.95
C LEU A 217 12.38 7.32 -5.55
N THR A 218 13.48 6.97 -6.20
CA THR A 218 14.26 7.93 -6.99
C THR A 218 13.50 8.32 -8.26
N ASP A 219 13.92 9.43 -8.90
CA ASP A 219 13.31 9.87 -10.16
C ASP A 219 13.45 8.83 -11.28
N GLU A 220 14.54 8.07 -11.28
CA GLU A 220 14.77 7.00 -12.25
C GLU A 220 13.81 5.82 -12.01
N MET A 221 13.62 5.43 -10.76
CA MET A 221 12.65 4.40 -10.39
C MET A 221 11.22 4.82 -10.75
N ILE A 222 10.85 6.09 -10.49
CA ILE A 222 9.53 6.63 -10.84
C ILE A 222 9.30 6.57 -12.35
N ARG A 223 10.28 6.99 -13.17
CA ARG A 223 10.19 6.91 -14.65
C ARG A 223 10.02 5.47 -15.10
N THR A 224 10.90 4.57 -14.64
CA THR A 224 10.86 3.14 -15.01
C THR A 224 9.53 2.51 -14.69
N MET A 225 8.99 2.75 -13.50
CA MET A 225 7.67 2.23 -13.10
C MET A 225 6.55 2.83 -13.96
N ALA A 226 6.58 4.14 -14.22
CA ALA A 226 5.59 4.83 -15.05
C ALA A 226 5.60 4.34 -16.49
N GLU A 227 6.77 4.17 -17.12
CA GLU A 227 6.93 3.64 -18.48
C GLU A 227 6.37 2.22 -18.62
N ARG A 228 6.37 1.46 -17.54
CA ARG A 228 5.77 0.11 -17.48
C ARG A 228 4.29 0.11 -17.15
N GLY A 229 3.67 1.29 -16.97
CA GLY A 229 2.26 1.41 -16.62
C GLY A 229 1.96 1.17 -15.14
N GLY A 230 2.97 1.17 -14.27
CA GLY A 230 2.83 1.00 -12.83
C GLY A 230 2.17 2.19 -12.13
N VAL A 231 1.88 2.03 -10.86
CA VAL A 231 1.25 3.05 -10.00
C VAL A 231 1.94 3.11 -8.65
N MET A 232 2.18 4.34 -8.16
CA MET A 232 2.67 4.57 -6.80
C MET A 232 1.65 5.34 -5.97
N GLY A 233 1.34 4.82 -4.78
CA GLY A 233 0.43 5.44 -3.82
C GLY A 233 1.18 6.45 -2.94
N ILE A 234 0.62 7.65 -2.81
CA ILE A 234 1.17 8.68 -1.90
C ILE A 234 1.01 8.21 -0.46
N ASN A 235 2.15 8.01 0.21
CA ASN A 235 2.23 7.63 1.61
C ASN A 235 2.06 8.87 2.50
N TYR A 236 1.27 8.76 3.57
CA TYR A 236 0.98 9.88 4.49
C TYR A 236 1.92 9.92 5.70
N CYS A 237 2.88 9.00 5.82
CA CYS A 237 3.85 9.01 6.90
C CYS A 237 4.66 10.32 6.90
N PRO A 238 4.69 11.05 8.02
CA PRO A 238 5.35 12.36 8.11
C PRO A 238 6.79 12.36 7.61
N VAL A 239 7.59 11.37 8.01
CA VAL A 239 9.03 11.30 7.69
C VAL A 239 9.31 10.95 6.23
N PHE A 240 8.32 10.46 5.47
CA PHE A 240 8.44 10.22 4.03
C PHE A 240 7.93 11.39 3.19
N LEU A 241 7.30 12.38 3.84
CA LEU A 241 6.75 13.56 3.17
C LEU A 241 7.65 14.80 3.29
N ASP A 242 8.46 14.90 4.35
CA ASP A 242 9.21 16.12 4.62
C ASP A 242 10.48 15.83 5.43
N ASP A 243 11.64 16.34 4.98
CA ASP A 243 12.94 16.24 5.66
C ASP A 243 13.11 17.25 6.80
N ARG A 244 12.11 18.07 7.11
CA ARG A 244 12.22 19.07 8.17
C ARG A 244 12.30 18.42 9.55
N GLU A 245 13.09 19.04 10.45
CA GLU A 245 13.31 18.55 11.82
C GLU A 245 12.04 18.43 12.66
N ASP A 246 10.95 19.14 12.28
CA ASP A 246 9.64 19.02 12.92
C ASP A 246 8.82 17.80 12.43
N GLY A 247 9.46 16.84 11.77
CA GLY A 247 8.96 15.67 11.01
C GLY A 247 7.81 14.85 11.59
N GLY A 248 7.13 15.37 12.62
CA GLY A 248 5.98 14.72 13.22
C GLY A 248 4.62 15.03 12.58
N THR A 249 4.55 15.87 11.55
CA THR A 249 3.26 16.27 10.94
C THR A 249 3.19 15.90 9.46
N SER A 250 2.21 15.07 9.11
CA SER A 250 1.82 14.78 7.74
C SER A 250 0.99 15.93 7.17
N ARG A 251 1.60 16.74 6.28
CA ARG A 251 0.95 17.93 5.72
C ARG A 251 0.45 17.70 4.32
N ILE A 252 -0.77 18.13 4.04
CA ILE A 252 -1.37 18.11 2.70
C ILE A 252 -0.50 18.88 1.69
N SER A 253 0.12 19.99 2.13
CA SER A 253 1.03 20.77 1.29
C SER A 253 2.27 19.98 0.87
N ALA A 254 2.76 19.08 1.72
CA ALA A 254 3.87 18.16 1.38
C ALA A 254 3.40 17.09 0.38
N MET A 255 2.25 16.47 0.61
CA MET A 255 1.65 15.52 -0.35
C MET A 255 1.51 16.15 -1.74
N VAL A 256 1.02 17.39 -1.82
CA VAL A 256 0.90 18.13 -3.09
C VAL A 256 2.27 18.35 -3.75
N ARG A 257 3.33 18.61 -2.99
CA ARG A 257 4.70 18.73 -3.56
C ARG A 257 5.16 17.42 -4.18
N HIS A 258 4.95 16.28 -3.49
CA HIS A 258 5.27 14.96 -4.03
C HIS A 258 4.48 14.67 -5.30
N ILE A 259 3.17 14.88 -5.29
CA ILE A 259 2.28 14.67 -6.45
C ILE A 259 2.73 15.50 -7.65
N LYS A 260 3.07 16.79 -7.46
CA LYS A 260 3.60 17.64 -8.54
C LYS A 260 4.92 17.11 -9.09
N HIS A 261 5.82 16.69 -8.21
CA HIS A 261 7.12 16.15 -8.61
C HIS A 261 6.95 14.85 -9.40
N ILE A 262 6.18 13.90 -8.88
CA ILE A 262 5.92 12.61 -9.54
C ILE A 262 5.24 12.82 -10.89
N ARG A 263 4.26 13.74 -10.98
CA ARG A 263 3.63 14.13 -12.25
C ARG A 263 4.65 14.62 -13.28
N ASN A 264 5.61 15.42 -12.84
CA ASN A 264 6.66 15.96 -13.72
C ASN A 264 7.67 14.91 -14.18
N VAL A 265 7.93 13.88 -13.36
CA VAL A 265 8.93 12.84 -13.61
C VAL A 265 8.34 11.65 -14.36
N GLY A 266 7.22 11.11 -13.91
CA GLY A 266 6.60 9.88 -14.41
C GLY A 266 5.24 10.09 -15.09
N GLY A 267 4.70 11.33 -15.05
CA GLY A 267 3.38 11.62 -15.57
C GLY A 267 2.26 11.37 -14.57
N ILE A 268 1.05 11.85 -14.93
CA ILE A 268 -0.11 11.77 -14.03
C ILE A 268 -0.65 10.33 -13.87
N GLU A 269 -0.36 9.45 -14.83
CA GLU A 269 -0.90 8.10 -14.89
C GLU A 269 -0.30 7.15 -13.85
N CYS A 270 0.86 7.49 -13.25
CA CYS A 270 1.52 6.63 -12.28
C CYS A 270 1.20 6.98 -10.82
N ILE A 271 0.29 7.91 -10.54
CA ILE A 271 0.01 8.41 -9.19
C ILE A 271 -1.30 7.81 -8.66
N GLY A 272 -1.27 7.29 -7.43
CA GLY A 272 -2.42 6.84 -6.66
C GLY A 272 -2.38 7.35 -5.23
N LEU A 273 -3.26 6.85 -4.37
CA LEU A 273 -3.25 7.05 -2.93
C LEU A 273 -2.83 5.76 -2.24
N GLY A 274 -2.02 5.86 -1.19
CA GLY A 274 -1.55 4.75 -0.39
C GLY A 274 -1.24 5.26 1.02
N SER A 275 -2.30 5.49 1.80
CA SER A 275 -2.23 6.29 3.03
C SER A 275 -1.30 5.75 4.09
N ASP A 276 -1.18 4.43 4.17
CA ASP A 276 -0.45 3.74 5.24
C ASP A 276 -1.16 3.93 6.60
N PHE A 277 -2.48 4.15 6.56
CA PHE A 277 -3.30 4.28 7.76
C PHE A 277 -3.22 3.02 8.64
N ASP A 278 -3.21 3.24 9.95
CA ASP A 278 -3.03 2.24 11.01
C ASP A 278 -1.63 1.59 11.05
N GLY A 279 -0.73 1.89 10.07
CA GLY A 279 0.70 1.54 10.08
C GLY A 279 1.62 2.70 10.43
N ILE A 280 1.10 3.92 10.48
CA ILE A 280 1.88 5.14 10.73
C ILE A 280 1.45 5.86 12.00
N SER A 281 2.36 6.71 12.50
CA SER A 281 2.15 7.54 13.67
C SER A 281 2.47 9.02 13.38
N GLY A 282 2.16 9.89 14.33
CA GLY A 282 2.37 11.33 14.24
C GLY A 282 1.06 12.10 14.07
N THR A 283 1.16 13.40 13.82
CA THR A 283 0.00 14.26 13.56
C THR A 283 -0.31 14.26 12.07
N LEU A 284 -1.52 13.90 11.71
CA LEU A 284 -1.96 13.83 10.31
C LEU A 284 -3.00 14.92 10.03
N GLU A 285 -2.79 15.77 9.01
CA GLU A 285 -3.82 16.70 8.53
C GLU A 285 -5.00 15.96 7.86
N ILE A 286 -4.72 14.78 7.30
CA ILE A 286 -5.73 13.80 6.86
C ILE A 286 -5.62 12.62 7.83
N ASP A 287 -6.38 12.64 8.90
CA ASP A 287 -6.31 11.69 10.00
C ASP A 287 -7.17 10.43 9.79
N SER A 288 -7.96 10.42 8.74
CA SER A 288 -8.85 9.31 8.40
C SER A 288 -9.35 9.42 6.96
N PRO A 289 -9.88 8.33 6.38
CA PRO A 289 -10.49 8.35 5.05
C PRO A 289 -11.57 9.41 4.87
N SER A 290 -12.26 9.81 5.95
CA SER A 290 -13.32 10.83 5.89
C SER A 290 -12.80 12.24 5.56
N ALA A 291 -11.49 12.48 5.72
CA ALA A 291 -10.82 13.75 5.45
C ALA A 291 -10.07 13.80 4.11
N VAL A 292 -10.11 12.74 3.30
CA VAL A 292 -9.39 12.66 2.00
C VAL A 292 -9.82 13.78 1.02
N HIS A 293 -11.05 14.30 1.14
CA HIS A 293 -11.53 15.46 0.37
C HIS A 293 -10.65 16.72 0.54
N LEU A 294 -9.92 16.85 1.65
CA LEU A 294 -8.99 17.98 1.86
C LEU A 294 -7.82 17.95 0.86
N LEU A 295 -7.35 16.74 0.49
CA LEU A 295 -6.34 16.60 -0.57
C LEU A 295 -6.93 16.93 -1.94
N GLU A 296 -8.16 16.50 -2.22
CA GLU A 296 -8.89 16.85 -3.44
C GLU A 296 -8.94 18.37 -3.63
N GLU A 297 -9.40 19.10 -2.59
CA GLU A 297 -9.47 20.55 -2.62
C GLU A 297 -8.10 21.22 -2.79
N ALA A 298 -7.06 20.67 -2.13
CA ALA A 298 -5.71 21.19 -2.26
C ALA A 298 -5.16 21.01 -3.68
N LEU A 299 -5.44 19.89 -4.34
CA LEU A 299 -5.03 19.64 -5.71
C LEU A 299 -5.70 20.64 -6.67
N TYR A 300 -7.01 20.89 -6.55
CA TYR A 300 -7.69 21.93 -7.34
C TYR A 300 -7.08 23.31 -7.13
N ARG A 301 -6.84 23.70 -5.87
CA ARG A 301 -6.18 25.01 -5.56
C ARG A 301 -4.77 25.10 -6.14
N ASN A 302 -4.14 23.96 -6.42
CA ASN A 302 -2.80 23.87 -7.00
C ASN A 302 -2.79 23.65 -8.53
N GLY A 303 -3.95 23.84 -9.20
CA GLY A 303 -4.07 23.86 -10.64
C GLY A 303 -4.21 22.49 -11.31
N PHE A 304 -4.53 21.43 -10.54
CA PHE A 304 -4.90 20.15 -11.13
C PHE A 304 -6.31 20.20 -11.69
N THR A 305 -6.50 19.64 -12.86
CA THR A 305 -7.82 19.50 -13.50
C THR A 305 -8.62 18.38 -12.83
N GLN A 306 -9.95 18.40 -12.98
CA GLN A 306 -10.81 17.33 -12.50
C GLN A 306 -10.35 15.95 -12.99
N THR A 307 -10.01 15.84 -14.28
CA THR A 307 -9.52 14.57 -14.86
C THR A 307 -8.23 14.09 -14.20
N GLU A 308 -7.29 14.99 -13.90
CA GLU A 308 -6.04 14.63 -13.21
C GLU A 308 -6.32 14.15 -11.77
N VAL A 309 -7.20 14.84 -11.04
CA VAL A 309 -7.59 14.44 -9.68
C VAL A 309 -8.31 13.10 -9.70
N GLU A 310 -9.24 12.85 -10.62
CA GLU A 310 -9.89 11.54 -10.78
C GLU A 310 -8.88 10.41 -11.09
N LYS A 311 -7.83 10.70 -11.88
CA LYS A 311 -6.74 9.73 -12.15
C LYS A 311 -5.99 9.37 -10.86
N ILE A 312 -5.56 10.37 -10.10
CA ILE A 312 -4.85 10.18 -8.82
C ILE A 312 -5.73 9.41 -7.83
N PHE A 313 -7.00 9.78 -7.72
CA PHE A 313 -7.87 9.26 -6.68
C PHE A 313 -8.33 7.83 -6.93
N TYR A 314 -8.58 7.44 -8.19
CA TYR A 314 -9.07 6.06 -8.43
C TYR A 314 -8.78 5.49 -9.83
N ARG A 315 -8.76 6.31 -10.91
CA ARG A 315 -8.71 5.77 -12.28
C ARG A 315 -7.39 5.04 -12.58
N ASN A 316 -6.25 5.56 -12.07
CA ASN A 316 -4.96 4.93 -12.29
C ASN A 316 -4.86 3.57 -11.60
N VAL A 317 -5.40 3.46 -10.39
CA VAL A 317 -5.43 2.18 -9.65
C VAL A 317 -6.38 1.18 -10.31
N LEU A 318 -7.56 1.62 -10.80
CA LEU A 318 -8.46 0.76 -11.58
C LEU A 318 -7.81 0.28 -12.89
N ARG A 319 -7.00 1.11 -13.55
CA ARG A 319 -6.25 0.70 -14.75
C ARG A 319 -5.16 -0.32 -14.41
N PHE A 320 -4.56 -0.19 -13.25
CA PHE A 320 -3.45 -1.04 -12.81
C PHE A 320 -3.93 -2.46 -12.46
N TYR A 321 -5.07 -2.60 -11.77
CA TYR A 321 -5.68 -3.90 -11.44
C TYR A 321 -6.34 -4.56 -12.66
#